data_1c915c166ddb38c2a455ce231db28db1
#
_entry.id   1c915c166ddb38c2a455ce231db28db1
#
_cell.length_a   1.000
_cell.length_b   1.000
_cell.length_c   1.000
_cell.angle_alpha   90.00
_cell.angle_beta   90.00
_cell.angle_gamma   90.00
#
_symmetry.space_group_name_H-M   'P 1'
#
loop_
_entity.id
_entity.type
_entity.pdbx_description
1 polymer ?
#
loop_
_entity_poly.entity_id
_entity_poly.type
_entity_poly.pdbx_seq_one_letter_code
_entity_poly.pdbx_strand_id
1 'polypeptide(L)'
;MAWTRRSSTPSPEGARIAERGSLSELGEFGLIARLTAGARVGPGVEVGVGDDAAVLTPTPGRKLVVTTDVLVEGRHFSAGLSAPADWGWKAVVVNCSDVAAMGALPRWLVLALTVPADTPVEVLDQVYAGIGEASRAFAVDLVGGDVSDGPALSLAVTALGEAERVVTRGGARPGDHLAVSGPLGAAAAGLALLR
;
A
#
# COMPACT_ATOMS: atom_id res chain seq x y z
N MET A 1 -19.21 -10.48 5.39
CA MET A 1 -19.48 -9.61 6.57
C MET A 1 -20.51 -8.55 6.17
N ALA A 2 -21.54 -8.33 6.99
CA ALA A 2 -22.58 -7.35 6.68
C ALA A 2 -22.21 -6.01 7.31
N TRP A 3 -22.09 -4.97 6.50
CA TRP A 3 -21.91 -3.59 6.94
C TRP A 3 -23.18 -3.09 7.65
N THR A 4 -23.17 -2.98 8.98
CA THR A 4 -24.32 -2.49 9.74
C THR A 4 -24.24 -0.98 9.88
N ARG A 5 -25.31 -0.28 9.48
CA ARG A 5 -25.49 1.17 9.64
C ARG A 5 -25.43 1.58 11.11
N ARG A 6 -24.54 2.52 11.44
CA ARG A 6 -24.74 3.37 12.63
C ARG A 6 -25.61 4.56 12.25
N SER A 7 -26.71 4.79 12.97
CA SER A 7 -27.62 5.92 12.77
C SER A 7 -27.01 7.21 13.33
N SER A 8 -26.32 7.97 12.47
CA SER A 8 -26.03 9.39 12.73
C SER A 8 -26.54 10.18 11.53
N THR A 9 -27.33 11.23 11.77
CA THR A 9 -27.80 12.15 10.75
C THR A 9 -26.60 12.83 10.09
N PRO A 10 -26.40 12.70 8.78
CA PRO A 10 -25.27 13.32 8.11
C PRO A 10 -25.39 14.84 8.08
N SER A 11 -24.25 15.53 8.16
CA SER A 11 -24.17 16.98 7.93
C SER A 11 -24.58 17.32 6.49
N PRO A 12 -24.98 18.57 6.16
CA PRO A 12 -25.32 18.97 4.78
C PRO A 12 -24.20 18.74 3.76
N GLU A 13 -22.97 18.68 4.19
CA GLU A 13 -21.78 18.37 3.37
C GLU A 13 -21.66 16.86 3.15
N GLY A 14 -21.98 16.04 4.15
CA GLY A 14 -22.08 14.58 4.04
C GLY A 14 -23.21 14.13 3.11
N ALA A 15 -24.29 14.91 2.97
CA ALA A 15 -25.39 14.61 2.05
C ALA A 15 -25.00 14.75 0.57
N ARG A 16 -24.07 15.65 0.23
CA ARG A 16 -23.54 15.80 -1.15
C ARG A 16 -22.53 14.71 -1.54
N ILE A 17 -21.93 14.05 -0.57
CA ILE A 17 -20.98 12.95 -0.76
C ILE A 17 -21.73 11.63 -0.95
N ALA A 18 -22.95 11.51 -0.39
CA ALA A 18 -23.80 10.33 -0.52
C ALA A 18 -24.28 10.06 -1.97
N GLU A 19 -24.20 11.02 -2.88
CA GLU A 19 -24.58 10.86 -4.29
C GLU A 19 -23.57 10.07 -5.16
N ARG A 20 -22.39 9.69 -4.59
CA ARG A 20 -21.33 8.99 -5.33
C ARG A 20 -21.05 7.55 -4.90
N GLY A 21 -21.95 6.92 -4.21
CA GLY A 21 -21.87 5.54 -3.74
C GLY A 21 -21.12 5.42 -2.40
N SER A 22 -21.79 4.91 -1.37
CA SER A 22 -21.17 4.57 -0.09
C SER A 22 -20.51 3.19 -0.15
N LEU A 23 -19.53 2.93 0.72
CA LEU A 23 -18.93 1.58 0.87
C LEU A 23 -20.01 0.50 1.07
N SER A 24 -21.10 0.84 1.79
CA SER A 24 -22.22 -0.06 2.03
C SER A 24 -23.05 -0.37 0.79
N GLU A 25 -23.05 0.50 -0.25
CA GLU A 25 -23.78 0.30 -1.51
C GLU A 25 -22.97 -0.53 -2.51
N LEU A 26 -21.66 -0.35 -2.53
CA LEU A 26 -20.77 -1.13 -3.40
C LEU A 26 -20.63 -2.58 -2.92
N GLY A 27 -20.67 -2.80 -1.60
CA GLY A 27 -20.27 -4.06 -1.00
C GLY A 27 -18.78 -4.34 -1.16
N GLU A 28 -18.31 -5.41 -0.52
CA GLU A 28 -16.90 -5.78 -0.53
C GLU A 28 -16.35 -6.05 -1.93
N PHE A 29 -17.03 -6.91 -2.70
CA PHE A 29 -16.57 -7.28 -4.06
C PHE A 29 -16.63 -6.12 -5.04
N GLY A 30 -17.66 -5.25 -4.95
CA GLY A 30 -17.76 -4.06 -5.79
C GLY A 30 -16.65 -3.06 -5.49
N LEU A 31 -16.29 -2.89 -4.23
CA LEU A 31 -15.17 -2.05 -3.81
C LEU A 31 -13.84 -2.62 -4.32
N ILE A 32 -13.56 -3.90 -4.10
CA ILE A 32 -12.35 -4.57 -4.59
C ILE A 32 -12.21 -4.38 -6.10
N ALA A 33 -13.27 -4.70 -6.87
CA ALA A 33 -13.25 -4.57 -8.33
C ALA A 33 -12.95 -3.13 -8.77
N ARG A 34 -13.53 -2.12 -8.11
CA ARG A 34 -13.26 -0.70 -8.39
C ARG A 34 -11.81 -0.32 -8.11
N LEU A 35 -11.33 -0.64 -6.92
CA LEU A 35 -10.00 -0.23 -6.46
C LEU A 35 -8.87 -0.92 -7.24
N THR A 36 -9.09 -2.14 -7.72
CA THR A 36 -8.09 -2.94 -8.44
C THR A 36 -8.25 -2.92 -9.96
N ALA A 37 -9.20 -2.15 -10.50
CA ALA A 37 -9.43 -2.05 -11.96
C ALA A 37 -8.19 -1.65 -12.77
N GLY A 38 -7.24 -0.94 -12.16
CA GLY A 38 -5.97 -0.54 -12.77
C GLY A 38 -4.77 -1.40 -12.37
N ALA A 39 -4.99 -2.51 -11.66
CA ALA A 39 -3.90 -3.39 -11.23
C ALA A 39 -3.19 -4.00 -12.46
N ARG A 40 -1.85 -3.98 -12.41
CA ARG A 40 -1.02 -4.55 -13.47
C ARG A 40 -0.86 -6.05 -13.26
N VAL A 41 -0.72 -6.76 -14.37
CA VAL A 41 -0.32 -8.16 -14.38
C VAL A 41 1.01 -8.23 -15.11
N GLY A 42 2.08 -8.35 -14.36
CA GLY A 42 3.45 -8.42 -14.88
C GLY A 42 3.96 -9.86 -14.99
N PRO A 43 5.23 -10.02 -15.38
CA PRO A 43 5.86 -11.32 -15.51
C PRO A 43 5.85 -12.10 -14.19
N GLY A 44 5.56 -13.38 -14.26
CA GLY A 44 5.52 -14.29 -13.11
C GLY A 44 4.21 -14.28 -12.32
N VAL A 45 3.20 -13.52 -12.76
CA VAL A 45 1.84 -13.60 -12.21
C VAL A 45 1.01 -14.54 -13.07
N GLU A 46 0.66 -15.70 -12.56
CA GLU A 46 -0.23 -16.67 -13.22
C GLU A 46 -1.69 -16.40 -12.86
N VAL A 47 -1.95 -16.11 -11.58
CA VAL A 47 -3.25 -15.68 -11.06
C VAL A 47 -3.01 -14.45 -10.19
N GLY A 48 -3.68 -13.36 -10.49
CA GLY A 48 -3.62 -12.09 -9.75
C GLY A 48 -4.90 -11.85 -8.93
N VAL A 49 -5.29 -10.57 -8.82
CA VAL A 49 -6.53 -10.17 -8.12
C VAL A 49 -7.75 -10.80 -8.79
N GLY A 50 -8.65 -11.35 -7.98
CA GLY A 50 -9.94 -11.89 -8.44
C GLY A 50 -10.19 -13.36 -8.11
N ASP A 51 -9.22 -14.01 -7.48
CA ASP A 51 -9.34 -15.39 -6.94
C ASP A 51 -8.96 -15.38 -5.46
N ASP A 52 -9.11 -16.50 -4.77
CA ASP A 52 -8.83 -16.69 -3.34
C ASP A 52 -7.35 -16.40 -2.98
N ALA A 53 -6.45 -16.61 -3.93
CA ALA A 53 -5.02 -16.33 -3.76
C ALA A 53 -4.33 -16.01 -5.09
N ALA A 54 -3.26 -15.22 -5.02
CA ALA A 54 -2.37 -15.02 -6.16
C ALA A 54 -1.50 -16.25 -6.38
N VAL A 55 -1.29 -16.62 -7.64
CA VAL A 55 -0.33 -17.66 -8.05
C VAL A 55 0.84 -16.99 -8.75
N LEU A 56 2.03 -17.18 -8.20
CA LEU A 56 3.25 -16.52 -8.64
C LEU A 56 4.31 -17.54 -9.00
N THR A 57 4.97 -17.33 -10.15
CA THR A 57 6.13 -18.11 -10.58
C THR A 57 7.39 -17.26 -10.50
N PRO A 58 8.22 -17.47 -9.46
CA PRO A 58 9.49 -16.77 -9.32
C PRO A 58 10.47 -17.12 -10.45
N THR A 59 11.37 -16.20 -10.75
CA THR A 59 12.44 -16.41 -11.73
C THR A 59 13.33 -17.58 -11.27
N PRO A 60 13.57 -18.60 -12.12
CA PRO A 60 14.40 -19.74 -11.76
C PRO A 60 15.78 -19.33 -11.25
N GLY A 61 16.20 -19.94 -10.14
CA GLY A 61 17.52 -19.70 -9.53
C GLY A 61 17.63 -18.44 -8.67
N ARG A 62 16.58 -17.60 -8.61
CA ARG A 62 16.53 -16.45 -7.71
C ARG A 62 15.97 -16.81 -6.34
N LYS A 63 16.41 -16.05 -5.32
CA LYS A 63 15.88 -16.15 -3.97
C LYS A 63 14.72 -15.18 -3.81
N LEU A 64 13.66 -15.62 -3.12
CA LEU A 64 12.60 -14.73 -2.70
C LEU A 64 13.02 -13.97 -1.44
N VAL A 65 12.74 -12.67 -1.45
CA VAL A 65 12.85 -11.77 -0.30
C VAL A 65 11.45 -11.28 0.02
N VAL A 66 11.05 -11.36 1.28
CA VAL A 66 9.70 -11.00 1.74
C VAL A 66 9.82 -10.04 2.90
N THR A 67 9.07 -8.96 2.86
CA THR A 67 8.91 -7.99 3.96
C THR A 67 7.46 -7.59 4.11
N THR A 68 7.10 -7.01 5.24
CA THR A 68 5.78 -6.44 5.47
C THR A 68 5.86 -5.24 6.39
N ASP A 69 5.17 -4.16 6.00
CA ASP A 69 5.00 -2.96 6.80
C ASP A 69 3.52 -2.59 6.90
N VAL A 70 3.14 -1.96 8.01
CA VAL A 70 1.80 -1.42 8.21
C VAL A 70 1.85 0.10 8.39
N LEU A 71 1.03 0.82 7.63
CA LEU A 71 0.75 2.22 7.83
C LEU A 71 -0.62 2.38 8.49
N VAL A 72 -0.68 3.12 9.60
CA VAL A 72 -1.90 3.36 10.37
C VAL A 72 -2.14 4.87 10.47
N GLU A 73 -3.36 5.30 10.19
CA GLU A 73 -3.78 6.70 10.35
C GLU A 73 -3.54 7.21 11.78
N GLY A 74 -3.13 8.47 11.90
CA GLY A 74 -2.76 9.09 13.16
C GLY A 74 -1.39 8.66 13.71
N ARG A 75 -0.71 7.69 13.07
CA ARG A 75 0.64 7.25 13.42
C ARG A 75 1.64 7.48 12.29
N HIS A 76 1.33 7.01 11.10
CA HIS A 76 2.23 7.01 9.95
C HIS A 76 1.85 8.03 8.88
N PHE A 77 0.60 8.45 8.88
CA PHE A 77 0.03 9.51 8.04
C PHE A 77 -1.16 10.16 8.76
N SER A 78 -1.59 11.31 8.27
CA SER A 78 -2.74 12.04 8.80
C SER A 78 -3.42 12.83 7.68
N ALA A 79 -4.74 12.81 7.66
CA ALA A 79 -5.57 13.51 6.69
C ALA A 79 -5.33 15.03 6.61
N GLY A 80 -4.82 15.65 7.67
CA GLY A 80 -4.49 17.10 7.67
C GLY A 80 -3.11 17.45 7.12
N LEU A 81 -2.23 16.47 6.86
CA LEU A 81 -0.82 16.71 6.52
C LEU A 81 -0.43 16.29 5.11
N SER A 82 -1.15 15.36 4.49
CA SER A 82 -0.86 14.88 3.15
C SER A 82 -2.12 14.36 2.47
N ALA A 83 -2.08 14.25 1.14
CA ALA A 83 -3.20 13.73 0.36
C ALA A 83 -3.31 12.20 0.48
N PRO A 84 -4.49 11.60 0.31
CA PRO A 84 -4.65 10.15 0.34
C PRO A 84 -3.79 9.40 -0.68
N ALA A 85 -3.50 9.99 -1.84
CA ALA A 85 -2.58 9.43 -2.82
C ALA A 85 -1.15 9.26 -2.26
N ASP A 86 -0.69 10.19 -1.42
CA ASP A 86 0.62 10.09 -0.77
C ASP A 86 0.69 8.92 0.21
N TRP A 87 -0.44 8.55 0.84
CA TRP A 87 -0.49 7.40 1.76
C TRP A 87 -0.31 6.09 1.00
N GLY A 88 -1.01 5.97 -0.13
CA GLY A 88 -0.87 4.81 -1.03
C GLY A 88 0.54 4.70 -1.62
N TRP A 89 1.09 5.80 -2.11
CA TRP A 89 2.48 5.85 -2.56
C TRP A 89 3.45 5.40 -1.48
N LYS A 90 3.35 5.98 -0.29
CA LYS A 90 4.21 5.65 0.85
C LYS A 90 4.12 4.18 1.23
N ALA A 91 2.92 3.59 1.24
CA ALA A 91 2.71 2.19 1.59
C ALA A 91 3.48 1.22 0.67
N VAL A 92 3.58 1.54 -0.62
CA VAL A 92 4.39 0.78 -1.57
C VAL A 92 5.88 1.03 -1.35
N VAL A 93 6.29 2.29 -1.24
CA VAL A 93 7.70 2.69 -1.23
C VAL A 93 8.45 2.17 -0.03
N VAL A 94 7.86 2.18 1.19
CA VAL A 94 8.53 1.67 2.39
C VAL A 94 8.87 0.20 2.24
N ASN A 95 7.97 -0.60 1.72
CA ASN A 95 8.18 -2.03 1.46
C ASN A 95 9.19 -2.29 0.33
N CYS A 96 9.11 -1.52 -0.77
CA CYS A 96 10.10 -1.60 -1.84
C CYS A 96 11.51 -1.24 -1.35
N SER A 97 11.61 -0.29 -0.43
CA SER A 97 12.87 0.10 0.20
C SER A 97 13.51 -1.05 1.00
N ASP A 98 12.72 -1.79 1.76
CA ASP A 98 13.21 -2.94 2.51
C ASP A 98 13.69 -4.07 1.58
N VAL A 99 12.92 -4.36 0.54
CA VAL A 99 13.33 -5.32 -0.49
C VAL A 99 14.65 -4.89 -1.14
N ALA A 100 14.77 -3.61 -1.51
CA ALA A 100 15.99 -3.06 -2.11
C ALA A 100 17.18 -3.09 -1.15
N ALA A 101 16.98 -2.84 0.16
CA ALA A 101 18.00 -2.93 1.18
C ALA A 101 18.61 -4.33 1.31
N MET A 102 17.85 -5.36 0.94
CA MET A 102 18.31 -6.75 0.88
C MET A 102 18.98 -7.12 -0.46
N GLY A 103 19.20 -6.16 -1.36
CA GLY A 103 19.77 -6.38 -2.69
C GLY A 103 18.83 -7.08 -3.67
N ALA A 104 17.51 -7.01 -3.41
CA ALA A 104 16.47 -7.60 -4.23
C ALA A 104 15.71 -6.56 -5.07
N LEU A 105 15.11 -7.00 -6.17
CA LEU A 105 14.18 -6.21 -6.96
C LEU A 105 12.75 -6.52 -6.49
N PRO A 106 11.94 -5.51 -6.09
CA PRO A 106 10.53 -5.74 -5.77
C PRO A 106 9.79 -6.26 -7.00
N ARG A 107 8.86 -7.18 -6.80
CA ARG A 107 8.11 -7.82 -7.88
C ARG A 107 6.61 -7.78 -7.64
N TRP A 108 6.16 -8.15 -6.45
CA TRP A 108 4.76 -8.34 -6.15
C TRP A 108 4.41 -7.76 -4.78
N LEU A 109 3.18 -7.27 -4.67
CA LEU A 109 2.59 -6.73 -3.44
C LEU A 109 1.27 -7.42 -3.14
N VAL A 110 1.02 -7.66 -1.86
CA VAL A 110 -0.29 -8.00 -1.32
C VAL A 110 -0.66 -6.93 -0.29
N LEU A 111 -1.88 -6.38 -0.36
CA LEU A 111 -2.35 -5.30 0.50
C LEU A 111 -3.56 -5.74 1.31
N ALA A 112 -3.45 -5.78 2.63
CA ALA A 112 -4.60 -5.81 3.52
C ALA A 112 -4.97 -4.38 3.93
N LEU A 113 -6.19 -3.97 3.58
CA LEU A 113 -6.77 -2.66 3.86
C LEU A 113 -7.78 -2.79 4.99
N THR A 114 -7.58 -2.03 6.07
CA THR A 114 -8.63 -1.82 7.07
C THR A 114 -9.19 -0.42 6.90
N VAL A 115 -10.52 -0.28 6.86
CA VAL A 115 -11.17 0.99 6.57
C VAL A 115 -12.40 1.22 7.45
N PRO A 116 -12.55 2.42 8.08
CA PRO A 116 -13.80 2.80 8.76
C PRO A 116 -14.98 2.84 7.78
N ALA A 117 -16.13 2.36 8.25
CA ALA A 117 -17.33 2.23 7.42
C ALA A 117 -17.85 3.55 6.82
N ASP A 118 -17.50 4.68 7.42
CA ASP A 118 -17.87 6.03 6.99
C ASP A 118 -16.82 6.71 6.11
N THR A 119 -15.76 6.00 5.73
CA THR A 119 -14.72 6.53 4.83
C THR A 119 -15.32 6.78 3.44
N PRO A 120 -15.16 7.99 2.87
CA PRO A 120 -15.60 8.26 1.50
C PRO A 120 -14.84 7.38 0.50
N VAL A 121 -15.56 6.83 -0.49
CA VAL A 121 -14.95 5.97 -1.53
C VAL A 121 -13.86 6.72 -2.31
N GLU A 122 -14.03 8.02 -2.50
CA GLU A 122 -13.06 8.89 -3.18
C GLU A 122 -11.70 8.94 -2.48
N VAL A 123 -11.67 8.79 -1.15
CA VAL A 123 -10.42 8.69 -0.38
C VAL A 123 -9.68 7.42 -0.77
N LEU A 124 -10.40 6.30 -0.87
CA LEU A 124 -9.82 5.02 -1.27
C LEU A 124 -9.38 5.02 -2.74
N ASP A 125 -10.16 5.65 -3.63
CA ASP A 125 -9.75 5.86 -5.03
C ASP A 125 -8.40 6.58 -5.12
N GLN A 126 -8.22 7.65 -4.32
CA GLN A 126 -6.95 8.38 -4.29
C GLN A 126 -5.81 7.54 -3.69
N VAL A 127 -6.06 6.80 -2.60
CA VAL A 127 -5.06 5.87 -2.03
C VAL A 127 -4.60 4.87 -3.10
N TYR A 128 -5.53 4.24 -3.81
CA TYR A 128 -5.18 3.27 -4.86
C TYR A 128 -4.57 3.92 -6.10
N ALA A 129 -4.91 5.17 -6.41
CA ALA A 129 -4.19 5.93 -7.44
C ALA A 129 -2.71 6.09 -7.07
N GLY A 130 -2.39 6.43 -5.82
CA GLY A 130 -1.03 6.51 -5.31
C GLY A 130 -0.29 5.17 -5.31
N ILE A 131 -0.98 4.08 -4.92
CA ILE A 131 -0.45 2.72 -5.04
C ILE A 131 -0.10 2.40 -6.50
N GLY A 132 -1.02 2.66 -7.43
CA GLY A 132 -0.81 2.41 -8.85
C GLY A 132 0.32 3.24 -9.45
N GLU A 133 0.50 4.48 -9.02
CA GLU A 133 1.62 5.33 -9.44
C GLU A 133 2.96 4.77 -8.95
N ALA A 134 3.06 4.42 -7.67
CA ALA A 134 4.26 3.80 -7.11
C ALA A 134 4.55 2.43 -7.75
N SER A 135 3.52 1.61 -7.98
CA SER A 135 3.64 0.32 -8.66
C SER A 135 4.24 0.46 -10.07
N ARG A 136 3.84 1.49 -10.80
CA ARG A 136 4.44 1.81 -12.11
C ARG A 136 5.89 2.29 -11.99
N ALA A 137 6.17 3.17 -11.02
CA ALA A 137 7.50 3.73 -10.82
C ALA A 137 8.54 2.68 -10.43
N PHE A 138 8.15 1.70 -9.62
CA PHE A 138 9.04 0.64 -9.12
C PHE A 138 8.88 -0.70 -9.85
N ALA A 139 8.04 -0.77 -10.89
CA ALA A 139 7.74 -1.98 -11.66
C ALA A 139 7.32 -3.17 -10.76
N VAL A 140 6.50 -2.91 -9.75
CA VAL A 140 5.96 -3.89 -8.81
C VAL A 140 4.45 -4.03 -9.02
N ASP A 141 3.93 -5.26 -8.97
CA ASP A 141 2.52 -5.53 -9.26
C ASP A 141 1.74 -5.80 -7.97
N LEU A 142 0.57 -5.15 -7.82
CA LEU A 142 -0.40 -5.49 -6.78
C LEU A 142 -1.18 -6.74 -7.25
N VAL A 143 -0.96 -7.87 -6.56
CA VAL A 143 -1.46 -9.17 -7.02
C VAL A 143 -2.59 -9.72 -6.17
N GLY A 144 -2.87 -9.13 -5.03
CA GLY A 144 -3.93 -9.59 -4.12
C GLY A 144 -4.05 -8.72 -2.90
N GLY A 145 -4.97 -9.09 -2.01
CA GLY A 145 -5.18 -8.38 -0.76
C GLY A 145 -6.47 -8.76 -0.07
N ASP A 146 -6.81 -7.99 0.94
CA ASP A 146 -8.03 -8.11 1.72
C ASP A 146 -8.58 -6.73 2.03
N VAL A 147 -9.88 -6.61 2.24
CA VAL A 147 -10.54 -5.40 2.71
C VAL A 147 -11.43 -5.73 3.90
N SER A 148 -11.12 -5.12 5.03
CA SER A 148 -11.84 -5.33 6.27
C SER A 148 -12.34 -4.03 6.87
N ASP A 149 -13.45 -4.10 7.59
CA ASP A 149 -13.95 -3.03 8.45
C ASP A 149 -13.06 -2.85 9.68
N GLY A 150 -12.84 -1.61 10.12
CA GLY A 150 -12.09 -1.33 11.34
C GLY A 150 -12.14 0.12 11.81
N PRO A 151 -11.56 0.39 12.99
CA PRO A 151 -11.70 1.69 13.66
C PRO A 151 -10.85 2.82 13.05
N ALA A 152 -9.87 2.50 12.21
CA ALA A 152 -8.97 3.45 11.57
C ALA A 152 -8.51 2.92 10.22
N LEU A 153 -8.20 3.81 9.30
CA LEU A 153 -7.63 3.42 8.01
C LEU A 153 -6.21 2.89 8.23
N SER A 154 -5.96 1.67 7.75
CA SER A 154 -4.64 1.08 7.78
C SER A 154 -4.32 0.32 6.48
N LEU A 155 -3.07 0.34 6.09
CA LEU A 155 -2.52 -0.25 4.88
C LEU A 155 -1.39 -1.20 5.30
N ALA A 156 -1.68 -2.50 5.39
CA ALA A 156 -0.67 -3.52 5.64
C ALA A 156 -0.22 -4.10 4.29
N VAL A 157 0.98 -3.77 3.87
CA VAL A 157 1.54 -4.22 2.59
C VAL A 157 2.59 -5.28 2.86
N THR A 158 2.46 -6.40 2.16
CA THR A 158 3.51 -7.42 2.07
C THR A 158 4.13 -7.33 0.69
N ALA A 159 5.44 -7.11 0.62
CA ALA A 159 6.20 -7.08 -0.62
C ALA A 159 7.04 -8.34 -0.77
N LEU A 160 7.03 -8.88 -1.99
CA LEU A 160 7.89 -9.96 -2.43
C LEU A 160 8.84 -9.43 -3.50
N GLY A 161 10.11 -9.79 -3.38
CA GLY A 161 11.13 -9.44 -4.34
C GLY A 161 12.04 -10.62 -4.68
N GLU A 162 12.87 -10.44 -5.68
CA GLU A 162 13.78 -11.47 -6.17
C GLU A 162 15.22 -10.98 -6.16
N ALA A 163 16.14 -11.82 -5.68
CA ALA A 163 17.58 -11.55 -5.66
C ALA A 163 18.39 -12.74 -6.18
N GLU A 164 19.43 -12.46 -6.93
CA GLU A 164 20.50 -13.46 -7.20
C GLU A 164 21.37 -13.63 -5.95
N ARG A 165 21.75 -12.51 -5.37
CA ARG A 165 22.59 -12.45 -4.17
C ARG A 165 21.95 -11.54 -3.13
N VAL A 166 21.67 -12.07 -1.96
CA VAL A 166 21.12 -11.32 -0.83
C VAL A 166 22.21 -10.55 -0.12
N VAL A 167 21.91 -9.30 0.22
CA VAL A 167 22.72 -8.43 1.10
C VAL A 167 22.03 -8.36 2.45
N THR A 168 22.77 -8.60 3.53
CA THR A 168 22.24 -8.57 4.89
C THR A 168 22.78 -7.36 5.66
N ARG A 169 22.05 -6.97 6.71
CA ARG A 169 22.43 -5.86 7.60
C ARG A 169 23.74 -6.09 8.33
N GLY A 170 24.06 -7.34 8.65
CA GLY A 170 25.28 -7.73 9.35
C GLY A 170 26.37 -8.12 8.38
N GLY A 171 27.36 -7.29 8.15
CA GLY A 171 28.45 -7.64 7.24
C GLY A 171 29.50 -6.55 7.11
N ALA A 172 29.20 -5.35 7.60
CA ALA A 172 30.11 -4.22 7.58
C ALA A 172 31.37 -4.48 8.40
N ARG A 173 32.53 -4.04 7.88
CA ARG A 173 33.85 -4.22 8.49
C ARG A 173 34.56 -2.87 8.65
N PRO A 174 35.48 -2.73 9.60
CA PRO A 174 36.36 -1.56 9.65
C PRO A 174 37.07 -1.37 8.31
N GLY A 175 37.00 -0.16 7.76
CA GLY A 175 37.53 0.17 6.44
C GLY A 175 36.52 0.20 5.32
N ASP A 176 35.28 -0.26 5.52
CA ASP A 176 34.21 -0.13 4.55
C ASP A 176 33.76 1.35 4.42
N HIS A 177 33.35 1.73 3.21
CA HIS A 177 32.81 3.06 2.96
C HIS A 177 31.35 3.14 3.36
N LEU A 178 30.98 4.19 4.11
CA LEU A 178 29.59 4.58 4.35
C LEU A 178 29.13 5.53 3.25
N ALA A 179 28.00 5.21 2.61
CA ALA A 179 27.40 6.04 1.58
C ALA A 179 25.91 6.30 1.88
N VAL A 180 25.45 7.47 1.51
CA VAL A 180 24.02 7.84 1.52
C VAL A 180 23.63 8.31 0.13
N SER A 181 22.41 7.99 -0.31
CA SER A 181 21.89 8.32 -1.63
C SER A 181 21.45 9.78 -1.78
N GLY A 182 21.38 10.53 -0.68
CA GLY A 182 20.94 11.93 -0.69
C GLY A 182 20.91 12.57 0.70
N PRO A 183 20.49 13.83 0.81
CA PRO A 183 20.41 14.53 2.10
C PRO A 183 19.41 13.86 3.03
N LEU A 184 19.81 13.69 4.31
CA LEU A 184 18.98 13.13 5.37
C LEU A 184 18.27 14.22 6.16
N GLY A 185 17.10 13.91 6.74
CA GLY A 185 16.38 14.79 7.66
C GLY A 185 15.28 15.63 7.04
N ALA A 186 15.16 15.72 5.70
CA ALA A 186 14.14 16.55 5.04
C ALA A 186 12.70 16.19 5.44
N ALA A 187 12.38 14.90 5.55
CA ALA A 187 11.05 14.44 5.97
C ALA A 187 10.73 14.84 7.43
N ALA A 188 11.71 14.72 8.33
CA ALA A 188 11.54 15.12 9.74
C ALA A 188 11.38 16.64 9.87
N ALA A 189 12.17 17.42 9.12
CA ALA A 189 12.05 18.89 9.09
C ALA A 189 10.70 19.33 8.52
N GLY A 190 10.25 18.73 7.41
CA GLY A 190 8.93 19.00 6.83
C GLY A 190 7.80 18.71 7.82
N LEU A 191 7.83 17.58 8.51
CA LEU A 191 6.83 17.25 9.53
C LEU A 191 6.83 18.25 10.70
N ALA A 192 8.01 18.72 11.13
CA ALA A 192 8.10 19.73 12.19
C ALA A 192 7.54 21.10 11.77
N LEU A 193 7.61 21.45 10.48
CA LEU A 193 7.02 22.69 9.95
C LEU A 193 5.51 22.61 9.75
N LEU A 194 4.96 21.41 9.56
CA LEU A 194 3.52 21.17 9.34
C LEU A 194 2.73 20.99 10.65
N ARG A 195 3.39 20.85 11.77
CA ARG A 195 2.81 20.73 13.13
C ARG A 195 2.81 22.07 13.86
#